data_b83f61acbc8111407ef04625ae148952
#
_entry.id   b83f61acbc8111407ef04625ae148952
#
_cell.length_a   1.000
_cell.length_b   1.000
_cell.length_c   1.000
_cell.angle_alpha   90.00
_cell.angle_beta   90.00
_cell.angle_gamma   90.00
#
_symmetry.space_group_name_H-M   'P 1'
#
loop_
_entity.id
_entity.type
_entity.pdbx_description
1 polymer ?
#
loop_
_entity_poly.entity_id
_entity_poly.type
_entity_poly.pdbx_seq_one_letter_code
_entity_poly.pdbx_strand_id
1 'polypeptide(L)'
;MRELTMRLLILFFFLTISKLACANYVFIPMDAKQSNHLKAYGIAYWILKNDIEVDWLLNYRGGSFMCKYQPAIQNELVVRGVSFEIISDAQANSIITEIASPAVNYDLMKLEKYPKIAVYTPKSKQPWDDAVTLVLTYAEIPYDVIFDDEIMKGDLPKYDWLHLHHEAFTGQYGKFYG
;
A
#
# COMPACT_ATOMS: atom_id res chain seq x y z
N MET A 1 5.94 -21.16 56.63
CA MET A 1 5.08 -21.67 55.55
C MET A 1 4.25 -20.54 54.88
N ARG A 2 3.58 -19.65 55.58
CA ARG A 2 2.77 -18.54 54.97
C ARG A 2 3.62 -17.57 54.13
N GLU A 3 4.83 -17.23 54.55
CA GLU A 3 5.68 -16.29 53.76
C GLU A 3 6.17 -16.91 52.44
N LEU A 4 6.51 -18.22 52.45
CA LEU A 4 6.97 -18.91 51.25
C LEU A 4 5.85 -19.05 50.20
N THR A 5 4.61 -19.34 50.65
CA THR A 5 3.44 -19.43 49.79
C THR A 5 3.06 -18.06 49.20
N MET A 6 3.21 -16.97 49.96
CA MET A 6 2.95 -15.60 49.49
C MET A 6 4.00 -15.17 48.45
N ARG A 7 5.26 -15.50 48.66
CA ARG A 7 6.33 -15.21 47.67
C ARG A 7 6.16 -16.03 46.36
N LEU A 8 5.71 -17.28 46.47
CA LEU A 8 5.41 -18.11 45.31
C LEU A 8 4.22 -17.59 44.52
N LEU A 9 3.16 -17.10 45.20
CA LEU A 9 1.98 -16.49 44.61
C LEU A 9 2.31 -15.17 43.86
N ILE A 10 3.18 -14.36 44.43
CA ILE A 10 3.64 -13.12 43.82
C ILE A 10 4.51 -13.43 42.57
N LEU A 11 5.38 -14.44 42.63
CA LEU A 11 6.17 -14.88 41.52
C LEU A 11 5.31 -15.43 40.38
N PHE A 12 4.27 -16.20 40.71
CA PHE A 12 3.32 -16.74 39.73
C PHE A 12 2.47 -15.65 39.11
N PHE A 13 2.07 -14.64 39.90
CA PHE A 13 1.35 -13.47 39.39
C PHE A 13 2.19 -12.62 38.44
N PHE A 14 3.48 -12.42 38.69
CA PHE A 14 4.39 -11.76 37.78
C PHE A 14 4.65 -12.55 36.49
N LEU A 15 4.65 -13.89 36.54
CA LEU A 15 4.81 -14.75 35.35
C LEU A 15 3.56 -14.70 34.43
N THR A 16 2.39 -14.42 34.97
CA THR A 16 1.13 -14.37 34.18
C THR A 16 0.88 -13.02 33.52
N ILE A 17 1.59 -11.96 33.94
CA ILE A 17 1.43 -10.59 33.38
C ILE A 17 2.29 -10.34 32.14
N SER A 18 3.28 -11.17 31.86
CA SER A 18 4.05 -11.09 30.62
C SER A 18 3.27 -11.63 29.42
N LYS A 19 2.09 -11.08 29.16
CA LYS A 19 1.60 -10.99 27.78
C LYS A 19 2.53 -9.96 27.11
N LEU A 20 3.63 -10.43 26.56
CA LEU A 20 4.38 -9.66 25.58
C LEU A 20 3.34 -9.16 24.59
N ALA A 21 3.10 -7.87 24.57
CA ALA A 21 2.40 -7.24 23.47
C ALA A 21 3.28 -7.45 22.24
N CYS A 22 3.08 -8.60 21.58
CA CYS A 22 3.74 -8.88 20.32
C CYS A 22 3.07 -7.95 19.33
N ALA A 23 3.66 -6.78 19.13
CA ALA A 23 3.27 -5.95 18.02
C ALA A 23 3.62 -6.74 16.76
N ASN A 24 2.63 -6.98 15.93
CA ASN A 24 2.80 -7.71 14.69
C ASN A 24 2.76 -6.73 13.52
N TYR A 25 3.36 -7.14 12.43
CA TYR A 25 3.24 -6.46 11.15
C TYR A 25 2.52 -7.34 10.14
N VAL A 26 1.87 -6.71 9.20
CA VAL A 26 1.45 -7.32 7.95
C VAL A 26 2.56 -7.08 6.94
N PHE A 27 3.06 -8.14 6.34
CA PHE A 27 4.01 -8.12 5.24
C PHE A 27 3.31 -8.61 3.97
N ILE A 28 3.35 -7.81 2.92
CA ILE A 28 2.71 -8.09 1.62
C ILE A 28 3.84 -8.28 0.60
N PRO A 29 4.21 -9.54 0.27
CA PRO A 29 5.25 -9.81 -0.71
C PRO A 29 4.81 -9.36 -2.10
N MET A 30 5.77 -8.92 -2.93
CA MET A 30 5.55 -8.57 -4.34
C MET A 30 6.38 -9.44 -5.29
N ASP A 31 6.94 -10.53 -4.78
CA ASP A 31 7.62 -11.57 -5.54
C ASP A 31 6.63 -12.60 -6.14
N ALA A 32 7.15 -13.71 -6.66
CA ALA A 32 6.34 -14.78 -7.26
C ALA A 32 5.34 -15.45 -6.30
N LYS A 33 5.40 -15.17 -4.99
CA LYS A 33 4.43 -15.67 -4.01
C LYS A 33 3.15 -14.82 -3.96
N GLN A 34 3.14 -13.65 -4.59
CA GLN A 34 1.97 -12.80 -4.64
C GLN A 34 0.94 -13.37 -5.62
N SER A 35 -0.25 -13.67 -5.13
CA SER A 35 -1.37 -14.13 -5.95
C SER A 35 -1.96 -13.00 -6.83
N ASN A 36 -1.93 -11.75 -6.36
CA ASN A 36 -2.52 -10.62 -7.06
C ASN A 36 -1.77 -9.31 -6.79
N HIS A 37 -0.76 -9.02 -7.62
CA HIS A 37 0.06 -7.83 -7.49
C HIS A 37 -0.73 -6.52 -7.60
N LEU A 38 -1.68 -6.43 -8.54
CA LEU A 38 -2.45 -5.20 -8.73
C LEU A 38 -3.35 -4.90 -7.52
N LYS A 39 -4.00 -5.92 -6.96
CA LYS A 39 -4.77 -5.76 -5.73
C LYS A 39 -3.89 -5.44 -4.52
N ALA A 40 -2.64 -5.89 -4.49
CA ALA A 40 -1.70 -5.54 -3.43
C ALA A 40 -1.39 -4.03 -3.40
N TYR A 41 -1.22 -3.38 -4.57
CA TYR A 41 -1.15 -1.91 -4.66
C TYR A 41 -2.45 -1.25 -4.19
N GLY A 42 -3.60 -1.80 -4.56
CA GLY A 42 -4.90 -1.31 -4.09
C GLY A 42 -5.06 -1.39 -2.57
N ILE A 43 -4.55 -2.45 -1.95
CA ILE A 43 -4.53 -2.58 -0.49
C ILE A 43 -3.59 -1.53 0.14
N ALA A 44 -2.39 -1.33 -0.40
CA ALA A 44 -1.49 -0.29 0.10
C ALA A 44 -2.15 1.11 0.06
N TYR A 45 -2.82 1.42 -1.05
CA TYR A 45 -3.63 2.64 -1.18
C TYR A 45 -4.76 2.70 -0.13
N TRP A 46 -5.49 1.60 0.06
CA TRP A 46 -6.59 1.52 1.02
C TRP A 46 -6.10 1.72 2.46
N ILE A 47 -4.93 1.15 2.82
CA ILE A 47 -4.31 1.32 4.14
C ILE A 47 -4.00 2.81 4.38
N LEU A 48 -3.37 3.48 3.41
CA LEU A 48 -3.06 4.91 3.48
C LEU A 48 -4.33 5.77 3.59
N LYS A 49 -5.41 5.39 2.89
CA LYS A 49 -6.70 6.08 2.95
C LYS A 49 -7.38 5.97 4.33
N ASN A 50 -6.98 4.99 5.13
CA ASN A 50 -7.42 4.83 6.53
C ASN A 50 -6.41 5.41 7.53
N ASP A 51 -5.56 6.35 7.10
CA ASP A 51 -4.58 7.06 7.92
C ASP A 51 -3.56 6.13 8.62
N ILE A 52 -3.22 5.00 7.97
CA ILE A 52 -2.23 4.05 8.43
C ILE A 52 -1.02 4.14 7.50
N GLU A 53 0.16 4.36 8.08
CA GLU A 53 1.43 4.40 7.33
C GLU A 53 1.80 3.03 6.76
N VAL A 54 2.41 3.04 5.58
CA VAL A 54 2.91 1.84 4.90
C VAL A 54 4.39 2.03 4.57
N ASP A 55 5.21 1.09 4.96
CA ASP A 55 6.60 0.99 4.52
C ASP A 55 6.64 0.29 3.16
N TRP A 56 7.14 0.97 2.13
CA TRP A 56 7.44 0.38 0.83
C TRP A 56 8.90 -0.05 0.79
N LEU A 57 9.12 -1.34 0.69
CA LEU A 57 10.44 -1.98 0.72
C LEU A 57 10.94 -2.14 -0.70
N LEU A 58 11.59 -1.11 -1.22
CA LEU A 58 12.04 -1.04 -2.61
C LEU A 58 13.04 -2.16 -2.92
N ASN A 59 12.80 -2.87 -4.00
CA ASN A 59 13.55 -4.04 -4.47
C ASN A 59 13.54 -5.27 -3.54
N TYR A 60 13.14 -5.14 -2.26
CA TYR A 60 13.04 -6.27 -1.35
C TYR A 60 11.83 -7.12 -1.72
N ARG A 61 12.08 -8.39 -2.07
CA ARG A 61 11.07 -9.36 -2.51
C ARG A 61 10.07 -8.76 -3.54
N GLY A 62 10.61 -8.06 -4.55
CA GLY A 62 9.82 -7.47 -5.64
C GLY A 62 9.23 -6.08 -5.36
N GLY A 63 9.63 -5.41 -4.28
CA GLY A 63 9.08 -4.11 -3.87
C GLY A 63 7.88 -4.26 -2.94
N SER A 64 8.05 -5.06 -1.89
CA SER A 64 7.01 -5.45 -0.93
C SER A 64 6.50 -4.28 -0.08
N PHE A 65 5.33 -4.47 0.54
CA PHE A 65 4.78 -3.52 1.50
C PHE A 65 4.76 -4.11 2.91
N MET A 66 4.93 -3.26 3.91
CA MET A 66 4.83 -3.63 5.31
C MET A 66 4.10 -2.55 6.10
N CYS A 67 3.24 -2.93 7.03
CA CYS A 67 2.56 -2.00 7.92
C CYS A 67 2.26 -2.65 9.27
N LYS A 68 1.87 -1.85 10.26
CA LYS A 68 1.41 -2.37 11.56
C LYS A 68 0.16 -3.22 11.37
N TYR A 69 0.12 -4.37 12.04
CA TYR A 69 -1.01 -5.27 12.00
C TYR A 69 -2.27 -4.63 12.56
N GLN A 70 -3.35 -4.74 11.80
CA GLN A 70 -4.71 -4.48 12.25
C GLN A 70 -5.65 -5.54 11.66
N PRO A 71 -6.66 -6.02 12.42
CA PRO A 71 -7.61 -7.01 11.93
C PRO A 71 -8.35 -6.57 10.66
N ALA A 72 -8.63 -5.28 10.50
CA ALA A 72 -9.28 -4.72 9.32
C ALA A 72 -8.42 -4.91 8.05
N ILE A 73 -7.09 -4.71 8.16
CA ILE A 73 -6.15 -4.90 7.05
C ILE A 73 -6.13 -6.38 6.65
N GLN A 74 -6.03 -7.28 7.62
CA GLN A 74 -6.06 -8.72 7.34
C GLN A 74 -7.34 -9.14 6.62
N ASN A 75 -8.49 -8.63 7.06
CA ASN A 75 -9.77 -8.92 6.41
C ASN A 75 -9.81 -8.44 4.96
N GLU A 76 -9.34 -7.21 4.69
CA GLU A 76 -9.27 -6.67 3.32
C GLU A 76 -8.34 -7.48 2.42
N LEU A 77 -7.19 -7.92 2.92
CA LEU A 77 -6.25 -8.77 2.19
C LEU A 77 -6.91 -10.10 1.80
N VAL A 78 -7.63 -10.74 2.73
CA VAL A 78 -8.36 -11.98 2.47
C VAL A 78 -9.47 -11.77 1.44
N VAL A 79 -10.30 -10.74 1.60
CA VAL A 79 -11.44 -10.44 0.71
C VAL A 79 -10.96 -10.16 -0.71
N ARG A 80 -9.84 -9.45 -0.87
CA ARG A 80 -9.29 -9.11 -2.20
C ARG A 80 -8.36 -10.18 -2.77
N GLY A 81 -8.13 -11.28 -2.05
CA GLY A 81 -7.29 -12.40 -2.51
C GLY A 81 -5.82 -12.04 -2.65
N VAL A 82 -5.31 -11.16 -1.78
CA VAL A 82 -3.90 -10.74 -1.75
C VAL A 82 -3.12 -11.61 -0.79
N SER A 83 -1.98 -12.14 -1.23
CA SER A 83 -1.08 -12.92 -0.37
C SER A 83 -0.38 -12.02 0.65
N PHE A 84 -0.31 -12.46 1.91
CA PHE A 84 0.35 -11.72 2.98
C PHE A 84 0.90 -12.68 4.04
N GLU A 85 1.79 -12.16 4.88
CA GLU A 85 2.39 -12.85 6.02
C GLU A 85 2.18 -11.97 7.28
N ILE A 86 1.81 -12.59 8.40
CA ILE A 86 1.85 -11.90 9.69
C ILE A 86 3.21 -12.20 10.32
N ILE A 87 4.00 -11.17 10.55
CA ILE A 87 5.35 -11.27 11.08
C ILE A 87 5.47 -10.53 12.42
N SER A 88 6.39 -11.01 13.26
CA SER A 88 6.68 -10.38 14.55
C SER A 88 7.51 -9.10 14.38
N ASP A 89 7.54 -8.26 15.43
CA ASP A 89 8.44 -7.10 15.50
C ASP A 89 9.90 -7.46 15.25
N ALA A 90 10.35 -8.60 15.77
CA ALA A 90 11.71 -9.06 15.58
C ALA A 90 12.03 -9.37 14.10
N GLN A 91 11.10 -10.01 13.39
CA GLN A 91 11.21 -10.29 11.96
C GLN A 91 11.17 -8.99 11.14
N ALA A 92 10.26 -8.06 11.45
CA ALA A 92 10.18 -6.76 10.79
C ALA A 92 11.49 -5.97 10.95
N ASN A 93 12.05 -5.92 12.17
CA ASN A 93 13.33 -5.26 12.43
C ASN A 93 14.50 -5.95 11.70
N SER A 94 14.48 -7.28 11.57
CA SER A 94 15.48 -8.01 10.78
C SER A 94 15.43 -7.62 9.31
N ILE A 95 14.24 -7.51 8.73
CA ILE A 95 14.02 -7.05 7.34
C ILE A 95 14.55 -5.61 7.16
N ILE A 96 14.20 -4.69 8.07
CA ILE A 96 14.67 -3.30 8.01
C ILE A 96 16.21 -3.23 8.09
N THR A 97 16.82 -4.05 8.95
CA THR A 97 18.28 -4.11 9.09
C THR A 97 18.95 -4.67 7.82
N GLU A 98 18.35 -5.67 7.18
CA GLU A 98 18.84 -6.21 5.91
C GLU A 98 18.77 -5.15 4.80
N ILE A 99 17.65 -4.41 4.71
CA ILE A 99 17.47 -3.33 3.73
C ILE A 99 18.48 -2.20 3.93
N ALA A 100 18.79 -1.85 5.17
CA ALA A 100 19.76 -0.79 5.49
C ALA A 100 21.23 -1.19 5.21
N SER A 101 21.49 -2.44 4.81
CA SER A 101 22.84 -2.92 4.51
C SER A 101 23.36 -2.29 3.20
N PRO A 102 24.58 -1.71 3.19
CA PRO A 102 25.16 -1.15 1.98
C PRO A 102 25.55 -2.22 0.92
N ALA A 103 25.47 -3.49 1.28
CA ALA A 103 25.79 -4.61 0.38
C ALA A 103 24.65 -4.96 -0.59
N VAL A 104 23.44 -4.42 -0.37
CA VAL A 104 22.24 -4.69 -1.17
C VAL A 104 21.71 -3.41 -1.81
N ASN A 105 21.03 -3.56 -2.94
CA ASN A 105 20.38 -2.44 -3.61
C ASN A 105 18.89 -2.38 -3.21
N TYR A 106 18.64 -2.28 -1.90
CA TYR A 106 17.32 -2.12 -1.31
C TYR A 106 17.17 -0.74 -0.70
N ASP A 107 15.94 -0.27 -0.54
CA ASP A 107 15.64 0.96 0.18
C ASP A 107 14.28 0.84 0.88
N LEU A 108 14.05 1.69 1.87
CA LEU A 108 12.79 1.77 2.60
C LEU A 108 12.20 3.17 2.43
N MET A 109 11.03 3.24 1.81
CA MET A 109 10.27 4.48 1.65
C MET A 109 9.02 4.43 2.52
N LYS A 110 8.91 5.37 3.46
CA LYS A 110 7.69 5.52 4.25
C LYS A 110 6.62 6.25 3.44
N LEU A 111 5.49 5.61 3.23
CA LEU A 111 4.31 6.19 2.62
C LEU A 111 3.37 6.67 3.74
N GLU A 112 3.01 7.95 3.73
CA GLU A 112 2.21 8.58 4.78
C GLU A 112 0.83 8.98 4.30
N LYS A 113 0.66 9.21 2.98
CA LYS A 113 -0.57 9.69 2.38
C LYS A 113 -0.85 8.99 1.06
N TYR A 114 -2.13 8.84 0.75
CA TYR A 114 -2.57 8.38 -0.57
C TYR A 114 -2.67 9.56 -1.54
N PRO A 115 -2.32 9.39 -2.83
CA PRO A 115 -2.49 10.42 -3.82
C PRO A 115 -3.96 10.56 -4.24
N LYS A 116 -4.39 11.78 -4.48
CA LYS A 116 -5.65 12.07 -5.17
C LYS A 116 -5.38 12.07 -6.68
N ILE A 117 -5.99 11.14 -7.39
CA ILE A 117 -5.67 10.83 -8.79
C ILE A 117 -6.73 11.40 -9.72
N ALA A 118 -6.29 12.10 -10.75
CA ALA A 118 -7.13 12.49 -11.88
C ALA A 118 -6.68 11.80 -13.17
N VAL A 119 -7.64 11.43 -14.00
CA VAL A 119 -7.42 10.94 -15.36
C VAL A 119 -8.01 11.95 -16.33
N TYR A 120 -7.18 12.50 -17.20
CA TYR A 120 -7.62 13.41 -18.25
C TYR A 120 -8.08 12.60 -19.46
N THR A 121 -9.40 12.62 -19.71
CA THR A 121 -10.00 11.92 -20.86
C THR A 121 -11.35 12.58 -21.20
N PRO A 122 -11.74 12.64 -22.50
CA PRO A 122 -13.03 13.13 -22.91
C PRO A 122 -14.18 12.34 -22.28
N LYS A 123 -15.23 13.04 -21.81
CA LYS A 123 -16.40 12.42 -21.16
C LYS A 123 -17.17 11.45 -22.06
N SER A 124 -17.00 11.58 -23.39
CA SER A 124 -17.62 10.71 -24.40
C SER A 124 -16.87 9.42 -24.65
N LYS A 125 -15.60 9.31 -24.20
CA LYS A 125 -14.82 8.09 -24.33
C LYS A 125 -14.93 7.25 -23.06
N GLN A 126 -15.04 5.94 -23.26
CA GLN A 126 -15.10 5.00 -22.16
C GLN A 126 -13.70 4.81 -21.56
N PRO A 127 -13.54 4.89 -20.22
CA PRO A 127 -12.21 4.83 -19.59
C PRO A 127 -11.49 3.49 -19.75
N TRP A 128 -12.17 2.44 -20.22
CA TRP A 128 -11.56 1.12 -20.38
C TRP A 128 -10.71 0.94 -21.64
N ASP A 129 -10.59 1.95 -22.50
CA ASP A 129 -9.61 1.93 -23.59
C ASP A 129 -8.19 2.22 -23.08
N ASP A 130 -8.05 2.64 -21.82
CA ASP A 130 -6.77 2.93 -21.19
C ASP A 130 -6.39 1.86 -20.17
N ALA A 131 -5.22 1.25 -20.38
CA ALA A 131 -4.69 0.25 -19.45
C ALA A 131 -4.54 0.77 -18.01
N VAL A 132 -4.26 2.07 -17.82
CA VAL A 132 -4.10 2.66 -16.49
C VAL A 132 -5.44 2.75 -15.77
N THR A 133 -6.48 3.22 -16.43
CA THR A 133 -7.83 3.27 -15.83
C THR A 133 -8.36 1.87 -15.53
N LEU A 134 -8.08 0.91 -16.40
CA LEU A 134 -8.42 -0.49 -16.17
C LEU A 134 -7.70 -1.04 -14.93
N VAL A 135 -6.40 -0.76 -14.79
CA VAL A 135 -5.60 -1.17 -13.64
C VAL A 135 -6.10 -0.51 -12.35
N LEU A 136 -6.34 0.81 -12.36
CA LEU A 136 -6.86 1.53 -11.19
C LEU A 136 -8.22 0.96 -10.75
N THR A 137 -9.12 0.71 -11.71
CA THR A 137 -10.43 0.11 -11.45
C THR A 137 -10.30 -1.30 -10.88
N TYR A 138 -9.45 -2.14 -11.48
CA TYR A 138 -9.22 -3.50 -10.99
C TYR A 138 -8.58 -3.52 -9.60
N ALA A 139 -7.62 -2.63 -9.35
CA ALA A 139 -6.96 -2.48 -8.05
C ALA A 139 -7.86 -1.82 -6.99
N GLU A 140 -9.04 -1.32 -7.38
CA GLU A 140 -9.96 -0.57 -6.51
C GLU A 140 -9.33 0.72 -5.96
N ILE A 141 -8.49 1.37 -6.78
CA ILE A 141 -7.91 2.68 -6.49
C ILE A 141 -8.82 3.74 -7.12
N PRO A 142 -9.45 4.63 -6.34
CA PRO A 142 -10.34 5.65 -6.87
C PRO A 142 -9.58 6.71 -7.65
N TYR A 143 -10.19 7.19 -8.72
CA TYR A 143 -9.72 8.31 -9.52
C TYR A 143 -10.90 9.14 -10.02
N ASP A 144 -10.65 10.41 -10.30
CA ASP A 144 -11.63 11.31 -10.91
C ASP A 144 -11.32 11.47 -12.41
N VAL A 145 -12.36 11.46 -13.24
CA VAL A 145 -12.23 11.79 -14.66
C VAL A 145 -12.40 13.29 -14.81
N ILE A 146 -11.41 13.95 -15.42
CA ILE A 146 -11.42 15.37 -15.72
C ILE A 146 -11.17 15.61 -17.21
N PHE A 147 -11.67 16.71 -17.73
CA PHE A 147 -11.42 17.16 -19.10
C PHE A 147 -11.28 18.69 -19.13
N ASP A 148 -11.37 19.31 -20.31
CA ASP A 148 -11.14 20.74 -20.52
C ASP A 148 -11.92 21.63 -19.55
N ASP A 149 -13.21 21.32 -19.32
CA ASP A 149 -14.06 22.11 -18.45
C ASP A 149 -13.54 22.19 -17.00
N GLU A 150 -13.07 21.07 -16.44
CA GLU A 150 -12.53 21.01 -15.08
C GLU A 150 -11.19 21.73 -15.00
N ILE A 151 -10.37 21.62 -16.05
CA ILE A 151 -9.07 22.34 -16.13
C ILE A 151 -9.29 23.85 -16.24
N MET A 152 -10.20 24.29 -17.10
CA MET A 152 -10.52 25.72 -17.28
C MET A 152 -11.16 26.34 -16.03
N LYS A 153 -11.83 25.55 -15.21
CA LYS A 153 -12.32 25.97 -13.88
C LYS A 153 -11.21 26.06 -12.82
N GLY A 154 -10.00 25.59 -13.13
CA GLY A 154 -8.89 25.61 -12.20
C GLY A 154 -8.88 24.43 -11.20
N ASP A 155 -9.48 23.31 -11.55
CA ASP A 155 -9.62 22.16 -10.65
C ASP A 155 -8.33 21.31 -10.53
N LEU A 156 -7.37 21.49 -11.44
CA LEU A 156 -6.12 20.71 -11.48
C LEU A 156 -5.34 20.69 -10.17
N PRO A 157 -5.18 21.80 -9.41
CA PRO A 157 -4.48 21.78 -8.12
C PRO A 157 -5.12 20.94 -7.02
N LYS A 158 -6.31 20.39 -7.23
CA LYS A 158 -6.98 19.49 -6.27
C LYS A 158 -6.40 18.08 -6.27
N TYR A 159 -5.53 17.76 -7.24
CA TYR A 159 -4.99 16.42 -7.49
C TYR A 159 -3.49 16.39 -7.28
N ASP A 160 -3.00 15.24 -6.79
CA ASP A 160 -1.58 14.98 -6.58
C ASP A 160 -0.94 14.29 -7.78
N TRP A 161 -1.75 13.57 -8.57
CA TRP A 161 -1.34 12.86 -9.77
C TRP A 161 -2.34 13.06 -10.90
N LEU A 162 -1.85 13.52 -12.06
CA LEU A 162 -2.59 13.57 -13.31
C LEU A 162 -2.09 12.50 -14.27
N HIS A 163 -2.96 11.57 -14.63
CA HIS A 163 -2.73 10.65 -15.74
C HIS A 163 -3.31 11.23 -17.03
N LEU A 164 -2.47 11.35 -18.05
CA LEU A 164 -2.87 11.78 -19.38
C LEU A 164 -3.15 10.54 -20.23
N HIS A 165 -4.41 10.27 -20.48
CA HIS A 165 -4.82 9.23 -21.43
C HIS A 165 -4.20 9.54 -22.80
N HIS A 166 -3.69 8.54 -23.51
CA HIS A 166 -2.86 8.65 -24.73
C HIS A 166 -3.39 9.61 -25.81
N GLU A 167 -3.74 10.80 -25.39
CA GLU A 167 -4.10 11.92 -26.28
C GLU A 167 -2.83 12.51 -26.90
N ALA A 168 -2.94 12.92 -28.17
CA ALA A 168 -1.84 13.54 -28.89
C ALA A 168 -1.65 15.01 -28.47
N PHE A 169 -1.15 15.26 -27.26
CA PHE A 169 -0.93 16.61 -26.73
C PHE A 169 -0.02 17.48 -27.59
N THR A 170 0.84 16.86 -28.43
CA THR A 170 1.73 17.57 -29.32
C THR A 170 1.09 17.95 -30.67
N GLY A 171 -0.14 17.53 -30.92
CA GLY A 171 -0.82 17.70 -32.22
C GLY A 171 -0.14 16.95 -33.39
N GLN A 172 0.82 16.08 -33.11
CA GLN A 172 1.55 15.32 -34.14
C GLN A 172 0.70 14.21 -34.74
N TYR A 173 -0.26 13.68 -33.99
CA TYR A 173 -1.14 12.61 -34.45
C TYR A 173 -1.97 13.00 -35.67
N GLY A 174 -2.50 14.22 -35.70
CA GLY A 174 -3.26 14.73 -36.85
C GLY A 174 -2.41 14.97 -38.10
N LYS A 175 -1.10 15.06 -37.97
CA LYS A 175 -0.19 15.24 -39.13
C LYS A 175 0.16 13.92 -39.82
N PHE A 176 0.03 12.79 -39.17
CA PHE A 176 0.40 11.47 -39.68
C PHE A 176 -0.79 10.63 -40.13
N TYR A 177 -2.00 10.94 -39.64
CA TYR A 177 -3.21 10.14 -39.85
C TYR A 177 -4.41 10.98 -40.32
N GLY A 178 -4.20 12.22 -40.70
CA GLY A 178 -5.20 13.09 -41.31
C GLY A 178 -5.23 13.02 -42.84
#